data_9dbda8c55db1f69eace3bc61fe0685a5
#
_entry.id   9dbda8c55db1f69eace3bc61fe0685a5
#
_cell.length_a   1.000
_cell.length_b   1.000
_cell.length_c   1.000
_cell.angle_alpha   90.00
_cell.angle_beta   90.00
_cell.angle_gamma   90.00
#
_symmetry.space_group_name_H-M   'P 1'
#
loop_
_entity.id
_entity.type
_entity.pdbx_description
1 polymer ?
#
loop_
_entity_poly.entity_id
_entity_poly.type
_entity_poly.pdbx_seq_one_letter_code
_entity_poly.pdbx_strand_id
1 'polypeptide(L)'
;YRDVEQHQGETFYYIHLRRIILPENVERIGNSAFYQALTLRELNFPSSLRSVGDYAFYNTPIRMNPLVLPEGLEKIGANAFCHCGKLSEVILPSTIKQIGDEAFSTTKISSVNLPEGLESIGWRAFWDTSLKEVTIPNSCLNFGTDYVGENFAMNRYLEKIHLPEGMTEIPYGFVCNDIMLREINIPHTVKHIGKRALAQCTSLKRLEFPLGMQSLGEG
;
A
#
# COMPACT_ATOMS: atom_id res chain seq x y z
N TYR A 1 -10.26 -29.37 -12.05
CA TYR A 1 -11.71 -29.21 -12.17
C TYR A 1 -11.97 -27.81 -12.67
N ARG A 2 -12.77 -27.68 -13.74
CA ARG A 2 -13.25 -26.39 -14.25
C ARG A 2 -14.71 -26.30 -13.83
N ASP A 3 -15.03 -25.36 -12.97
CA ASP A 3 -16.41 -24.98 -12.75
C ASP A 3 -16.78 -23.92 -13.79
N VAL A 4 -17.91 -24.11 -14.42
CA VAL A 4 -18.45 -23.24 -15.45
C VAL A 4 -19.70 -22.57 -14.87
N GLU A 5 -19.65 -21.26 -14.67
CA GLU A 5 -20.86 -20.49 -14.39
C GLU A 5 -21.26 -19.67 -15.62
N GLN A 6 -22.53 -19.70 -15.97
CA GLN A 6 -23.10 -18.86 -17.01
C GLN A 6 -23.84 -17.68 -16.40
N HIS A 7 -23.37 -16.47 -16.67
CA HIS A 7 -24.10 -15.24 -16.36
C HIS A 7 -24.32 -14.46 -17.66
N GLN A 8 -25.58 -14.17 -17.99
CA GLN A 8 -26.00 -13.37 -19.16
C GLN A 8 -25.41 -13.82 -20.50
N GLY A 9 -25.21 -15.13 -20.70
CA GLY A 9 -24.73 -15.70 -21.97
C GLY A 9 -23.22 -15.73 -22.13
N GLU A 10 -22.44 -15.22 -21.17
CA GLU A 10 -20.99 -15.37 -21.13
C GLU A 10 -20.58 -16.58 -20.28
N THR A 11 -19.62 -17.34 -20.76
CA THR A 11 -19.09 -18.52 -20.07
C THR A 11 -17.83 -18.13 -19.33
N PHE A 12 -17.88 -18.14 -18.00
CA PHE A 12 -16.71 -17.90 -17.15
C PHE A 12 -16.03 -19.22 -16.78
N TYR A 13 -14.73 -19.29 -17.02
CA TYR A 13 -13.90 -20.43 -16.63
C TYR A 13 -13.11 -20.09 -15.38
N TYR A 14 -13.44 -20.70 -14.25
CA TYR A 14 -12.67 -20.54 -13.02
C TYR A 14 -11.53 -21.57 -12.98
N ILE A 15 -10.31 -21.09 -12.88
CA ILE A 15 -9.14 -21.95 -12.68
C ILE A 15 -8.93 -22.11 -11.17
N HIS A 16 -9.14 -23.32 -10.66
CA HIS A 16 -8.94 -23.65 -9.25
C HIS A 16 -7.45 -23.92 -8.92
N LEU A 17 -6.58 -22.97 -9.17
CA LEU A 17 -5.17 -23.06 -8.80
C LEU A 17 -5.00 -22.66 -7.33
N ARG A 18 -4.52 -23.57 -6.50
CA ARG A 18 -4.19 -23.29 -5.11
C ARG A 18 -2.76 -22.86 -4.92
N ARG A 19 -1.87 -23.37 -5.74
CA ARG A 19 -0.43 -23.10 -5.71
C ARG A 19 0.11 -22.92 -7.11
N ILE A 20 1.00 -21.95 -7.26
CA ILE A 20 1.72 -21.66 -8.50
C ILE A 20 3.22 -21.68 -8.19
N ILE A 21 3.99 -22.28 -9.09
CA ILE A 21 5.43 -22.21 -9.07
C ILE A 21 5.88 -21.48 -10.33
N LEU A 22 6.40 -20.27 -10.15
CA LEU A 22 6.98 -19.48 -11.22
C LEU A 22 8.43 -19.93 -11.46
N PRO A 23 8.86 -20.07 -12.74
CA PRO A 23 10.26 -20.33 -13.06
C PRO A 23 11.19 -19.21 -12.59
N GLU A 24 12.44 -19.57 -12.27
CA GLU A 24 13.43 -18.61 -11.74
C GLU A 24 13.88 -17.51 -12.73
N ASN A 25 13.51 -17.61 -14.00
CA ASN A 25 13.80 -16.58 -15.00
C ASN A 25 12.65 -15.60 -15.24
N VAL A 26 11.57 -15.66 -14.46
CA VAL A 26 10.45 -14.71 -14.57
C VAL A 26 10.83 -13.39 -13.95
N GLU A 27 10.95 -12.36 -14.77
CA GLU A 27 11.28 -11.00 -14.35
C GLU A 27 10.06 -10.12 -14.09
N ARG A 28 8.91 -10.48 -14.65
CA ARG A 28 7.70 -9.65 -14.57
C ARG A 28 6.45 -10.51 -14.40
N ILE A 29 5.60 -10.12 -13.44
CA ILE A 29 4.22 -10.57 -13.36
C ILE A 29 3.37 -9.49 -14.04
N GLY A 30 2.66 -9.87 -15.10
CA GLY A 30 1.89 -8.93 -15.92
C GLY A 30 0.67 -8.33 -15.19
N ASN A 31 0.08 -7.31 -15.80
CA ASN A 31 -1.16 -6.72 -15.31
C ASN A 31 -2.27 -7.78 -15.26
N SER A 32 -3.02 -7.80 -14.16
CA SER A 32 -4.14 -8.72 -13.94
C SER A 32 -3.81 -10.22 -14.06
N ALA A 33 -2.54 -10.61 -13.97
CA ALA A 33 -2.10 -12.00 -14.22
C ALA A 33 -2.84 -13.02 -13.33
N PHE A 34 -3.17 -12.67 -12.08
CA PHE A 34 -3.91 -13.51 -11.14
C PHE A 34 -5.09 -12.73 -10.53
N TYR A 35 -5.68 -11.84 -11.32
CA TYR A 35 -6.85 -11.06 -10.92
C TYR A 35 -7.99 -11.98 -10.48
N GLN A 36 -8.49 -11.77 -9.26
CA GLN A 36 -9.55 -12.59 -8.67
C GLN A 36 -9.29 -14.11 -8.72
N ALA A 37 -8.03 -14.53 -8.61
CA ALA A 37 -7.70 -15.94 -8.50
C ALA A 37 -8.14 -16.48 -7.14
N LEU A 38 -9.46 -16.63 -6.93
CA LEU A 38 -10.12 -16.84 -5.65
C LEU A 38 -9.69 -18.12 -4.90
N THR A 39 -9.03 -19.02 -5.57
CA THR A 39 -8.52 -20.27 -4.98
C THR A 39 -7.02 -20.25 -4.72
N LEU A 40 -6.27 -19.30 -5.30
CA LEU A 40 -4.82 -19.19 -5.13
C LEU A 40 -4.47 -18.80 -3.69
N ARG A 41 -3.59 -19.57 -3.06
CA ARG A 41 -3.15 -19.41 -1.68
C ARG A 41 -1.66 -19.17 -1.58
N GLU A 42 -0.89 -19.80 -2.44
CA GLU A 42 0.56 -19.86 -2.37
C GLU A 42 1.19 -19.71 -3.75
N LEU A 43 2.28 -18.97 -3.81
CA LEU A 43 3.15 -18.91 -4.97
C LEU A 43 4.58 -18.56 -4.51
N ASN A 44 5.58 -18.90 -5.34
CA ASN A 44 6.91 -18.36 -5.14
C ASN A 44 7.06 -17.04 -5.91
N PHE A 45 7.89 -16.18 -5.39
CA PHE A 45 8.39 -15.01 -6.12
C PHE A 45 9.87 -15.28 -6.45
N PRO A 46 10.22 -15.51 -7.75
CA PRO A 46 11.60 -15.84 -8.12
C PRO A 46 12.54 -14.66 -7.89
N SER A 47 13.81 -14.95 -7.65
CA SER A 47 14.84 -13.92 -7.40
C SER A 47 15.10 -12.99 -8.59
N SER A 48 14.74 -13.43 -9.80
CA SER A 48 14.78 -12.62 -11.02
C SER A 48 13.68 -11.56 -11.11
N LEU A 49 12.64 -11.62 -10.27
CA LEU A 49 11.47 -10.74 -10.39
C LEU A 49 11.85 -9.27 -10.16
N ARG A 50 11.48 -8.40 -11.10
CA ARG A 50 11.72 -6.95 -11.10
C ARG A 50 10.44 -6.14 -10.92
N SER A 51 9.31 -6.66 -11.38
CA SER A 51 8.05 -5.93 -11.26
C SER A 51 6.82 -6.82 -11.11
N VAL A 52 5.86 -6.33 -10.34
CA VAL A 52 4.50 -6.85 -10.24
C VAL A 52 3.57 -5.81 -10.90
N GLY A 53 2.79 -6.24 -11.87
CA GLY A 53 1.90 -5.37 -12.67
C GLY A 53 0.64 -4.93 -11.92
N ASP A 54 -0.12 -4.04 -12.57
CA ASP A 54 -1.36 -3.51 -12.02
C ASP A 54 -2.40 -4.62 -11.89
N TYR A 55 -3.14 -4.62 -10.76
CA TYR A 55 -4.17 -5.62 -10.47
C TYR A 55 -3.67 -7.08 -10.45
N ALA A 56 -2.37 -7.32 -10.43
CA ALA A 56 -1.80 -8.66 -10.63
C ALA A 56 -2.38 -9.72 -9.68
N PHE A 57 -2.64 -9.38 -8.43
CA PHE A 57 -3.24 -10.25 -7.40
C PHE A 57 -4.49 -9.64 -6.76
N TYR A 58 -5.16 -8.73 -7.46
CA TYR A 58 -6.37 -8.09 -6.94
C TYR A 58 -7.38 -9.13 -6.45
N ASN A 59 -7.87 -8.96 -5.21
CA ASN A 59 -8.83 -9.84 -4.57
C ASN A 59 -8.43 -11.34 -4.59
N THR A 60 -7.14 -11.61 -4.46
CA THR A 60 -6.59 -12.97 -4.40
C THR A 60 -6.32 -13.32 -2.93
N PRO A 61 -6.86 -14.42 -2.40
CA PRO A 61 -6.75 -14.76 -0.99
C PRO A 61 -5.41 -15.44 -0.64
N ILE A 62 -4.30 -14.81 -0.99
CA ILE A 62 -2.93 -15.24 -0.66
C ILE A 62 -2.82 -15.44 0.85
N ARG A 63 -2.22 -16.56 1.27
CA ARG A 63 -2.02 -16.93 2.67
C ARG A 63 -0.56 -17.04 3.09
N MET A 64 0.32 -16.38 2.36
CA MET A 64 1.73 -16.28 2.72
C MET A 64 1.86 -15.13 3.73
N ASN A 65 2.15 -15.45 4.97
CA ASN A 65 2.35 -14.48 6.04
C ASN A 65 3.60 -14.84 6.84
N PRO A 66 4.70 -14.10 6.64
CA PRO A 66 4.82 -12.92 5.76
C PRO A 66 4.80 -13.28 4.26
N LEU A 67 4.29 -12.34 3.45
CA LEU A 67 4.54 -12.28 2.02
C LEU A 67 5.94 -11.70 1.83
N VAL A 68 6.90 -12.55 1.51
CA VAL A 68 8.29 -12.12 1.26
C VAL A 68 8.46 -11.84 -0.22
N LEU A 69 8.75 -10.58 -0.56
CA LEU A 69 9.05 -10.16 -1.93
C LEU A 69 10.57 -10.21 -2.16
N PRO A 70 11.04 -10.65 -3.35
CA PRO A 70 12.45 -10.93 -3.57
C PRO A 70 13.29 -9.66 -3.73
N GLU A 71 14.55 -9.73 -3.34
CA GLU A 71 15.53 -8.71 -3.66
C GLU A 71 15.65 -8.56 -5.19
N GLY A 72 15.76 -7.32 -5.65
CA GLY A 72 15.70 -6.96 -7.07
C GLY A 72 14.32 -6.54 -7.55
N LEU A 73 13.24 -6.77 -6.80
CA LEU A 73 11.94 -6.19 -7.11
C LEU A 73 11.97 -4.66 -6.90
N GLU A 74 11.67 -3.90 -7.95
CA GLU A 74 11.72 -2.45 -7.95
C GLU A 74 10.34 -1.78 -7.95
N LYS A 75 9.32 -2.48 -8.47
CA LYS A 75 8.00 -1.89 -8.66
C LYS A 75 6.86 -2.85 -8.31
N ILE A 76 5.89 -2.32 -7.54
CA ILE A 76 4.57 -2.91 -7.33
C ILE A 76 3.54 -1.99 -7.98
N GLY A 77 2.75 -2.52 -8.91
CA GLY A 77 1.75 -1.78 -9.69
C GLY A 77 0.52 -1.37 -8.89
N ALA A 78 -0.34 -0.59 -9.54
CA ALA A 78 -1.60 -0.15 -8.94
C ALA A 78 -2.52 -1.34 -8.64
N ASN A 79 -3.17 -1.31 -7.46
CA ASN A 79 -4.08 -2.37 -7.02
C ASN A 79 -3.46 -3.80 -6.98
N ALA A 80 -2.14 -3.93 -7.01
CA ALA A 80 -1.49 -5.23 -7.20
C ALA A 80 -1.89 -6.28 -6.16
N PHE A 81 -2.04 -5.91 -4.89
CA PHE A 81 -2.49 -6.75 -3.78
C PHE A 81 -3.75 -6.21 -3.09
N CYS A 82 -4.48 -5.32 -3.76
CA CYS A 82 -5.71 -4.75 -3.22
C CYS A 82 -6.73 -5.87 -2.94
N HIS A 83 -7.47 -5.73 -1.83
CA HIS A 83 -8.43 -6.74 -1.35
C HIS A 83 -7.83 -8.13 -1.06
N CYS A 84 -6.52 -8.27 -0.91
CA CYS A 84 -5.90 -9.49 -0.40
C CYS A 84 -6.14 -9.63 1.11
N GLY A 85 -7.39 -9.82 1.51
CA GLY A 85 -7.85 -9.76 2.89
C GLY A 85 -7.32 -10.86 3.83
N LYS A 86 -6.44 -11.74 3.35
CA LYS A 86 -5.71 -12.75 4.15
C LYS A 86 -4.25 -12.39 4.37
N LEU A 87 -3.78 -11.32 3.73
CA LEU A 87 -2.42 -10.82 3.84
C LEU A 87 -2.31 -9.94 5.09
N SER A 88 -1.53 -10.38 6.07
CA SER A 88 -1.35 -9.69 7.36
C SER A 88 0.07 -9.16 7.57
N GLU A 89 1.02 -9.58 6.78
CA GLU A 89 2.41 -9.13 6.85
C GLU A 89 3.06 -9.17 5.47
N VAL A 90 3.85 -8.15 5.15
CA VAL A 90 4.65 -8.07 3.93
C VAL A 90 6.08 -7.66 4.27
N ILE A 91 7.04 -8.35 3.67
CA ILE A 91 8.46 -7.98 3.72
C ILE A 91 8.82 -7.46 2.33
N LEU A 92 9.08 -6.16 2.28
CA LEU A 92 9.51 -5.46 1.07
C LEU A 92 11.04 -5.59 0.93
N PRO A 93 11.57 -5.78 -0.30
CA PRO A 93 13.01 -5.81 -0.53
C PRO A 93 13.63 -4.41 -0.43
N SER A 94 14.93 -4.37 -0.18
CA SER A 94 15.68 -3.10 -0.12
C SER A 94 15.70 -2.35 -1.45
N THR A 95 15.43 -3.04 -2.55
CA THR A 95 15.45 -2.53 -3.92
C THR A 95 14.15 -1.87 -4.38
N ILE A 96 13.06 -1.97 -3.58
CA ILE A 96 11.78 -1.39 -3.98
C ILE A 96 11.86 0.13 -4.10
N LYS A 97 11.39 0.66 -5.22
CA LYS A 97 11.36 2.11 -5.52
C LYS A 97 9.94 2.66 -5.57
N GLN A 98 9.00 1.87 -6.06
CA GLN A 98 7.65 2.35 -6.31
C GLN A 98 6.59 1.38 -5.80
N ILE A 99 5.66 1.90 -5.02
CA ILE A 99 4.42 1.24 -4.60
C ILE A 99 3.27 2.02 -5.24
N GLY A 100 2.50 1.36 -6.13
CA GLY A 100 1.42 1.96 -6.90
C GLY A 100 0.17 2.30 -6.09
N ASP A 101 -0.78 2.94 -6.76
CA ASP A 101 -2.05 3.33 -6.18
C ASP A 101 -2.81 2.09 -5.67
N GLU A 102 -3.38 2.19 -4.47
CA GLU A 102 -4.14 1.12 -3.83
C GLU A 102 -3.42 -0.24 -3.74
N ALA A 103 -2.09 -0.28 -3.88
CA ALA A 103 -1.34 -1.53 -4.02
C ALA A 103 -1.59 -2.53 -2.89
N PHE A 104 -1.77 -2.09 -1.64
CA PHE A 104 -2.08 -2.91 -0.46
C PHE A 104 -3.38 -2.50 0.23
N SER A 105 -4.22 -1.74 -0.46
CA SER A 105 -5.50 -1.28 0.07
C SER A 105 -6.37 -2.46 0.50
N THR A 106 -7.10 -2.27 1.61
CA THR A 106 -8.06 -3.27 2.14
C THR A 106 -7.42 -4.64 2.40
N THR A 107 -6.20 -4.64 2.92
CA THR A 107 -5.50 -5.82 3.44
C THR A 107 -5.55 -5.86 4.97
N LYS A 108 -4.95 -6.88 5.59
CA LYS A 108 -4.81 -6.99 7.04
C LYS A 108 -3.37 -6.75 7.51
N ILE A 109 -2.56 -6.09 6.68
CA ILE A 109 -1.17 -5.78 7.01
C ILE A 109 -1.15 -4.95 8.29
N SER A 110 -0.45 -5.46 9.31
CA SER A 110 -0.33 -4.84 10.63
C SER A 110 1.03 -4.18 10.87
N SER A 111 2.00 -4.51 10.04
CA SER A 111 3.34 -3.89 10.04
C SER A 111 3.93 -3.90 8.63
N VAL A 112 4.68 -2.89 8.31
CA VAL A 112 5.46 -2.78 7.08
C VAL A 112 6.75 -2.02 7.37
N ASN A 113 7.87 -2.53 6.89
CA ASN A 113 9.12 -1.80 6.86
C ASN A 113 9.31 -1.21 5.47
N LEU A 114 9.20 0.11 5.37
CA LEU A 114 9.44 0.83 4.12
C LEU A 114 10.95 1.13 4.02
N PRO A 115 11.69 0.52 3.06
CA PRO A 115 13.13 0.64 3.03
C PRO A 115 13.60 1.99 2.51
N GLU A 116 14.80 2.40 2.93
CA GLU A 116 15.49 3.53 2.32
C GLU A 116 15.73 3.24 0.83
N GLY A 117 15.53 4.25 -0.02
CA GLY A 117 15.52 4.08 -1.48
C GLY A 117 14.13 3.96 -2.09
N LEU A 118 13.07 3.77 -1.29
CA LEU A 118 11.69 3.92 -1.75
C LEU A 118 11.44 5.39 -2.15
N GLU A 119 10.99 5.62 -3.38
CA GLU A 119 10.83 6.94 -3.98
C GLU A 119 9.37 7.42 -3.96
N SER A 120 8.43 6.48 -4.11
CA SER A 120 7.01 6.84 -4.20
C SER A 120 6.06 5.82 -3.59
N ILE A 121 5.00 6.34 -2.97
CA ILE A 121 3.83 5.59 -2.47
C ILE A 121 2.60 6.21 -3.11
N GLY A 122 1.87 5.42 -3.90
CA GLY A 122 0.69 5.87 -4.63
C GLY A 122 -0.51 6.20 -3.74
N TRP A 123 -1.54 6.74 -4.38
CA TRP A 123 -2.82 7.06 -3.76
C TRP A 123 -3.43 5.82 -3.09
N ARG A 124 -3.89 5.97 -1.83
CA ARG A 124 -4.48 4.89 -1.04
C ARG A 124 -3.66 3.59 -0.93
N ALA A 125 -2.36 3.65 -1.16
CA ALA A 125 -1.52 2.45 -1.22
C ALA A 125 -1.67 1.56 0.03
N PHE A 126 -1.89 2.15 1.21
CA PHE A 126 -2.14 1.47 2.49
C PHE A 126 -3.47 1.89 3.12
N TRP A 127 -4.48 2.16 2.31
CA TRP A 127 -5.83 2.52 2.78
C TRP A 127 -6.53 1.31 3.41
N ASP A 128 -7.22 1.51 4.54
CA ASP A 128 -7.98 0.47 5.27
C ASP A 128 -7.16 -0.81 5.51
N THR A 129 -5.95 -0.63 6.03
CA THR A 129 -5.11 -1.74 6.52
C THR A 129 -5.24 -1.89 8.04
N SER A 130 -4.39 -2.71 8.65
CA SER A 130 -4.31 -2.89 10.10
C SER A 130 -3.01 -2.36 10.69
N LEU A 131 -2.33 -1.45 9.99
CA LEU A 131 -1.07 -0.85 10.42
C LEU A 131 -1.19 -0.19 11.79
N LYS A 132 -0.17 -0.35 12.63
CA LYS A 132 -0.09 0.24 13.97
C LYS A 132 0.92 1.37 14.03
N GLU A 133 2.02 1.22 13.37
CA GLU A 133 3.09 2.21 13.27
C GLU A 133 3.69 2.17 11.87
N VAL A 134 4.06 3.33 11.34
CA VAL A 134 4.73 3.46 10.06
C VAL A 134 5.82 4.52 10.15
N THR A 135 7.00 4.19 9.64
CA THR A 135 8.06 5.15 9.36
C THR A 135 8.26 5.24 7.87
N ILE A 136 8.06 6.43 7.32
CA ILE A 136 8.26 6.69 5.90
C ILE A 136 9.71 7.13 5.72
N PRO A 137 10.49 6.46 4.84
CA PRO A 137 11.91 6.80 4.64
C PRO A 137 12.08 8.17 4.01
N ASN A 138 13.21 8.83 4.30
CA ASN A 138 13.50 10.18 3.80
C ASN A 138 13.63 10.26 2.27
N SER A 139 13.87 9.15 1.60
CA SER A 139 13.88 9.06 0.14
C SER A 139 12.48 9.17 -0.48
N CYS A 140 11.43 8.86 0.29
CA CYS A 140 10.05 8.82 -0.21
C CYS A 140 9.37 10.18 -0.04
N LEU A 141 9.40 10.98 -1.09
CA LEU A 141 8.79 12.31 -1.13
C LEU A 141 7.64 12.44 -2.14
N ASN A 142 7.30 11.37 -2.86
CA ASN A 142 6.21 11.34 -3.82
C ASN A 142 5.07 10.45 -3.32
N PHE A 143 3.90 11.06 -3.08
CA PHE A 143 2.71 10.41 -2.52
C PHE A 143 1.53 10.35 -3.52
N GLY A 144 1.83 10.19 -4.79
CA GLY A 144 0.84 10.25 -5.87
C GLY A 144 0.55 11.68 -6.28
N THR A 145 0.05 11.84 -7.50
CA THR A 145 -0.33 13.14 -8.06
C THR A 145 -1.85 13.25 -8.12
N ASP A 146 -2.30 14.48 -7.97
CA ASP A 146 -3.60 14.95 -8.44
C ASP A 146 -4.82 14.44 -7.67
N TYR A 147 -5.14 15.13 -6.59
CA TYR A 147 -6.45 15.29 -5.95
C TYR A 147 -6.74 14.53 -4.65
N VAL A 148 -6.12 13.38 -4.34
CA VAL A 148 -6.52 12.65 -3.13
C VAL A 148 -5.34 11.86 -2.54
N GLY A 149 -4.71 12.37 -1.52
CA GLY A 149 -3.57 11.70 -0.86
C GLY A 149 -3.93 10.38 -0.17
N GLU A 150 -4.82 10.38 0.75
CA GLU A 150 -5.35 9.23 1.53
C GLU A 150 -4.44 7.99 1.64
N ASN A 151 -3.09 8.17 1.50
CA ASN A 151 -2.12 7.08 1.36
C ASN A 151 -2.16 6.09 2.52
N PHE A 152 -2.40 6.61 3.73
CA PHE A 152 -2.49 5.85 4.98
C PHE A 152 -3.82 6.03 5.70
N ALA A 153 -4.86 6.56 5.04
CA ALA A 153 -6.15 6.81 5.66
C ALA A 153 -6.92 5.54 6.02
N MET A 154 -7.90 5.67 6.93
CA MET A 154 -8.77 4.59 7.40
C MET A 154 -8.06 3.46 8.15
N ASN A 155 -6.82 3.67 8.59
CA ASN A 155 -6.06 2.71 9.39
C ASN A 155 -6.47 2.83 10.86
N ARG A 156 -7.54 2.14 11.20
CA ARG A 156 -8.20 2.23 12.52
C ARG A 156 -7.32 1.86 13.70
N TYR A 157 -6.17 1.24 13.45
CA TYR A 157 -5.21 0.79 14.47
C TYR A 157 -3.92 1.59 14.44
N LEU A 158 -3.77 2.56 13.53
CA LEU A 158 -2.56 3.37 13.42
C LEU A 158 -2.46 4.30 14.63
N GLU A 159 -1.44 4.08 15.43
CA GLU A 159 -1.15 4.87 16.63
C GLU A 159 -0.05 5.92 16.38
N LYS A 160 0.85 5.62 15.45
CA LYS A 160 2.02 6.45 15.19
C LYS A 160 2.44 6.43 13.72
N ILE A 161 2.78 7.60 13.20
CA ILE A 161 3.38 7.74 11.87
C ILE A 161 4.51 8.75 11.89
N HIS A 162 5.65 8.38 11.29
CA HIS A 162 6.78 9.24 11.07
C HIS A 162 6.85 9.66 9.61
N LEU A 163 6.77 10.98 9.40
CA LEU A 163 6.88 11.57 8.07
C LEU A 163 8.34 11.80 7.68
N PRO A 164 8.68 11.75 6.39
CA PRO A 164 10.05 11.91 5.92
C PRO A 164 10.50 13.36 6.06
N GLU A 165 11.74 13.56 6.50
CA GLU A 165 12.38 14.86 6.42
C GLU A 165 12.51 15.28 4.95
N GLY A 166 12.29 16.56 4.67
CA GLY A 166 12.23 17.06 3.29
C GLY A 166 10.83 17.12 2.70
N MET A 167 9.83 16.49 3.33
CA MET A 167 8.43 16.64 2.95
C MET A 167 8.00 18.12 3.06
N THR A 168 7.47 18.70 1.99
CA THR A 168 7.04 20.11 1.95
C THR A 168 5.54 20.28 2.07
N GLU A 169 4.79 19.22 1.82
CA GLU A 169 3.33 19.19 1.89
C GLU A 169 2.85 17.85 2.43
N ILE A 170 1.91 17.88 3.37
CA ILE A 170 1.13 16.70 3.75
C ILE A 170 -0.09 16.66 2.83
N PRO A 171 -0.27 15.62 2.01
CA PRO A 171 -1.33 15.57 1.00
C PRO A 171 -2.74 15.56 1.59
N TYR A 172 -3.75 15.76 0.73
CA TYR A 172 -5.16 15.62 1.08
C TYR A 172 -5.42 14.29 1.78
N GLY A 173 -6.15 14.33 2.90
CA GLY A 173 -6.65 13.13 3.58
C GLY A 173 -5.60 12.13 4.05
N PHE A 174 -4.34 12.49 4.11
CA PHE A 174 -3.17 11.61 4.24
C PHE A 174 -3.33 10.50 5.29
N VAL A 175 -3.81 10.84 6.49
CA VAL A 175 -4.15 9.93 7.59
C VAL A 175 -5.59 10.14 8.07
N CYS A 176 -6.49 10.51 7.18
CA CYS A 176 -7.88 10.78 7.50
C CYS A 176 -8.57 9.52 8.08
N ASN A 177 -9.35 9.71 9.15
CA ASN A 177 -10.05 8.63 9.87
C ASN A 177 -9.17 7.61 10.60
N ASP A 178 -7.93 7.97 10.90
CA ASP A 178 -7.05 7.17 11.76
C ASP A 178 -7.35 7.49 13.23
N ILE A 179 -8.48 6.96 13.69
CA ILE A 179 -9.07 7.33 14.98
C ILE A 179 -8.18 7.05 16.20
N MET A 180 -7.23 6.13 16.08
CA MET A 180 -6.29 5.79 17.15
C MET A 180 -4.95 6.53 17.05
N LEU A 181 -4.75 7.36 16.02
CA LEU A 181 -3.50 8.09 15.83
C LEU A 181 -3.26 9.05 17.02
N ARG A 182 -2.15 8.85 17.71
CA ARG A 182 -1.73 9.60 18.89
C ARG A 182 -0.51 10.47 18.63
N GLU A 183 0.32 10.04 17.68
CA GLU A 183 1.61 10.68 17.40
C GLU A 183 1.84 10.78 15.89
N ILE A 184 2.15 11.99 15.46
CA ILE A 184 2.64 12.31 14.13
C ILE A 184 3.70 13.39 14.27
N ASN A 185 4.90 13.17 13.72
CA ASN A 185 5.87 14.25 13.59
C ASN A 185 5.56 15.04 12.32
N ILE A 186 5.56 16.35 12.39
CA ILE A 186 5.49 17.22 11.21
C ILE A 186 6.89 17.78 10.96
N PRO A 187 7.58 17.39 9.87
CA PRO A 187 8.91 17.89 9.57
C PRO A 187 8.95 19.41 9.45
N HIS A 188 10.05 20.01 9.84
CA HIS A 188 10.24 21.47 9.79
C HIS A 188 10.18 22.04 8.35
N THR A 189 10.32 21.20 7.35
CA THR A 189 10.23 21.55 5.92
C THR A 189 8.79 21.68 5.42
N VAL A 190 7.79 21.18 6.17
CA VAL A 190 6.38 21.24 5.77
C VAL A 190 5.90 22.68 5.78
N LYS A 191 5.37 23.12 4.63
CA LYS A 191 4.78 24.44 4.41
C LYS A 191 3.27 24.37 4.24
N HIS A 192 2.77 23.26 3.77
CA HIS A 192 1.35 23.09 3.44
C HIS A 192 0.81 21.80 4.05
N ILE A 193 -0.38 21.90 4.64
CA ILE A 193 -1.15 20.73 5.07
C ILE A 193 -2.43 20.74 4.24
N GLY A 194 -2.62 19.67 3.47
CA GLY A 194 -3.75 19.50 2.56
C GLY A 194 -5.08 19.40 3.29
N LYS A 195 -6.15 19.66 2.56
CA LYS A 195 -7.51 19.53 3.08
C LYS A 195 -7.75 18.13 3.64
N ARG A 196 -8.35 18.05 4.84
CA ARG A 196 -8.66 16.80 5.56
C ARG A 196 -7.45 15.89 5.88
N ALA A 197 -6.23 16.38 5.74
CA ALA A 197 -5.02 15.55 5.92
C ALA A 197 -5.01 14.77 7.24
N LEU A 198 -5.52 15.38 8.32
CA LEU A 198 -5.60 14.83 9.68
C LEU A 198 -7.05 14.71 10.19
N ALA A 199 -8.05 14.79 9.29
CA ALA A 199 -9.45 14.79 9.69
C ALA A 199 -9.81 13.49 10.41
N GLN A 200 -10.61 13.60 11.49
CA GLN A 200 -11.07 12.47 12.29
C GLN A 200 -9.96 11.67 13.01
N CYS A 201 -8.75 12.23 13.18
CA CYS A 201 -7.72 11.66 14.06
C CYS A 201 -8.05 11.99 15.52
N THR A 202 -9.12 11.40 16.05
CA THR A 202 -9.73 11.80 17.32
C THR A 202 -8.88 11.52 18.56
N SER A 203 -7.87 10.66 18.47
CA SER A 203 -6.91 10.37 19.55
C SER A 203 -5.71 11.31 19.58
N LEU A 204 -5.53 12.15 18.55
CA LEU A 204 -4.43 13.10 18.47
C LEU A 204 -4.70 14.29 19.39
N LYS A 205 -3.96 14.39 20.50
CA LYS A 205 -4.19 15.42 21.55
C LYS A 205 -3.31 16.65 21.41
N ARG A 206 -2.20 16.51 20.73
CA ARG A 206 -1.21 17.57 20.55
C ARG A 206 -0.63 17.49 19.14
N LEU A 207 -0.49 18.64 18.54
CA LEU A 207 0.13 18.80 17.24
C LEU A 207 1.01 20.05 17.27
N GLU A 208 2.25 19.90 16.88
CA GLU A 208 3.19 21.02 16.77
C GLU A 208 3.40 21.30 15.28
N PHE A 209 3.17 22.54 14.89
CA PHE A 209 3.37 22.99 13.53
C PHE A 209 4.74 23.68 13.40
N PRO A 210 5.45 23.45 12.28
CA PRO A 210 6.71 24.15 12.01
C PRO A 210 6.49 25.65 11.82
N LEU A 211 7.45 26.45 12.28
CA LEU A 211 7.38 27.92 12.18
C LEU A 211 7.25 28.45 10.75
N GLY A 212 7.70 27.69 9.76
CA GLY A 212 7.66 28.05 8.33
C GLY A 212 6.37 27.67 7.62
N MET A 213 5.35 27.18 8.33
CA MET A 213 4.08 26.76 7.72
C MET A 213 3.36 27.95 7.08
N GLN A 214 2.80 27.73 5.88
CA GLN A 214 2.16 28.76 5.07
C GLN A 214 0.66 28.54 4.93
N SER A 215 0.20 27.29 4.92
CA SER A 215 -1.23 27.00 4.82
C SER A 215 -1.66 25.74 5.56
N LEU A 216 -2.87 25.78 6.07
CA LEU A 216 -3.58 24.66 6.67
C LEU A 216 -4.90 24.50 5.94
N GLY A 217 -5.11 23.30 5.39
CA GLY A 217 -6.35 22.96 4.69
C GLY A 217 -7.54 22.81 5.62
N GLU A 218 -8.74 22.89 5.06
CA GLU A 218 -10.00 22.70 5.78
C GLU A 218 -10.19 21.24 6.23
N GLY A 219 -10.81 21.03 7.40
CA GLY A 219 -11.24 19.70 7.86
C GLY A 219 -10.96 19.34 9.27
#